data_2e939aa848454c21b25ff7238b4ff75c
#
_entry.id   2e939aa848454c21b25ff7238b4ff75c
#
_cell.length_a   1.000
_cell.length_b   1.000
_cell.length_c   1.000
_cell.angle_alpha   90.00
_cell.angle_beta   90.00
_cell.angle_gamma   90.00
#
_symmetry.space_group_name_H-M   'P 1'
#
loop_
_entity.id
_entity.type
_entity.pdbx_description
1 polymer ?
#
loop_
_entity_poly.entity_id
_entity_poly.type
_entity_poly.pdbx_seq_one_letter_code
_entity_poly.pdbx_strand_id
1 'polypeptide(L)'
;MSDERAAVPLDHSSLGRHGGRHESILDAVGHTPLVAIPRMSPNPRVRLYAKLEMYNPTGSVKDRAARYLVEDLERRGLLTPDSIILEPTSGNTGIALAMIGRRKGYRVALVMPDNVTQERRQVAALFGAEIIDSPGAQGSNGAIALAKHLAAQDPRFVMPYQYGNPANPLAHYETTGPEILADCPEVDVFVAGLGTSGTLMGVGRYLREHRPGVRIVAAEPLPGENVQGLRSLEEGFVPEILDPSVLDAKYLVSNREAVAALRDLVFREGVFAGPSCGAVLVAAAREARRMDEGTIVALLPDGGWKYLSAGTFERDLDEMEEDLEGGVSWW
;
A
#
# COMPACT_ATOMS: atom_id res chain seq x y z
N MET A 1 0.25 -48.64 -11.59
CA MET A 1 -1.04 -47.96 -11.75
C MET A 1 -0.75 -46.48 -11.84
N SER A 2 -0.67 -45.97 -13.07
CA SER A 2 -0.37 -44.55 -13.39
C SER A 2 -1.67 -43.74 -13.20
N ASP A 3 -1.64 -42.84 -12.23
CA ASP A 3 -2.70 -41.86 -11.98
C ASP A 3 -2.57 -40.74 -13.03
N GLU A 4 -3.16 -40.97 -14.21
CA GLU A 4 -3.34 -39.90 -15.20
C GLU A 4 -4.43 -38.96 -14.71
N ARG A 5 -4.06 -37.94 -13.95
CA ARG A 5 -4.92 -36.80 -13.72
C ARG A 5 -5.09 -36.05 -15.04
N ALA A 6 -6.23 -36.27 -15.69
CA ALA A 6 -6.61 -35.54 -16.87
C ALA A 6 -6.53 -34.02 -16.55
N ALA A 7 -5.70 -33.29 -17.30
CA ALA A 7 -5.62 -31.86 -17.22
C ALA A 7 -7.01 -31.26 -17.53
N VAL A 8 -7.60 -30.59 -16.57
CA VAL A 8 -8.84 -29.83 -16.77
C VAL A 8 -8.51 -28.72 -17.78
N PRO A 9 -9.23 -28.61 -18.91
CA PRO A 9 -9.01 -27.51 -19.83
C PRO A 9 -9.21 -26.19 -19.12
N LEU A 10 -8.22 -25.29 -19.17
CA LEU A 10 -8.36 -23.94 -18.64
C LEU A 10 -9.37 -23.19 -19.50
N ASP A 11 -10.46 -22.74 -18.88
CA ASP A 11 -11.40 -21.82 -19.51
C ASP A 11 -10.74 -20.44 -19.63
N HIS A 12 -10.26 -20.13 -20.82
CA HIS A 12 -9.62 -18.84 -21.12
C HIS A 12 -10.62 -17.67 -21.23
N SER A 13 -11.93 -17.92 -21.14
CA SER A 13 -12.94 -16.85 -21.16
C SER A 13 -12.94 -16.02 -19.88
N SER A 14 -12.36 -16.56 -18.80
CA SER A 14 -12.17 -15.89 -17.50
C SER A 14 -10.78 -15.25 -17.33
N LEU A 15 -9.92 -15.25 -18.36
CA LEU A 15 -8.67 -14.49 -18.31
C LEU A 15 -9.01 -13.02 -18.11
N GLY A 16 -8.88 -12.61 -16.86
CA GLY A 16 -9.25 -11.29 -16.38
C GLY A 16 -8.63 -10.17 -17.22
N ARG A 17 -9.17 -8.99 -17.09
CA ARG A 17 -8.81 -7.75 -17.81
C ARG A 17 -7.38 -7.25 -17.57
N HIS A 18 -6.52 -8.06 -16.89
CA HIS A 18 -5.09 -7.87 -16.81
C HIS A 18 -4.45 -8.35 -18.10
N GLY A 19 -4.34 -7.50 -19.03
CA GLY A 19 -3.69 -7.83 -20.26
C GLY A 19 -4.25 -6.93 -21.35
N GLY A 20 -3.40 -6.42 -22.16
CA GLY A 20 -3.73 -5.55 -23.23
C GLY A 20 -2.45 -4.94 -23.75
N ARG A 21 -2.52 -4.36 -24.92
CA ARG A 21 -1.43 -3.56 -25.44
C ARG A 21 -1.48 -2.18 -24.80
N HIS A 22 -0.43 -1.80 -24.09
CA HIS A 22 -0.25 -0.49 -23.50
C HIS A 22 0.82 0.29 -24.28
N GLU A 23 0.64 1.58 -24.47
CA GLU A 23 1.61 2.45 -25.13
C GLU A 23 2.68 2.95 -24.14
N SER A 24 2.41 2.84 -22.84
CA SER A 24 3.32 3.24 -21.77
C SER A 24 3.19 2.32 -20.56
N ILE A 25 4.28 2.18 -19.79
CA ILE A 25 4.22 1.51 -18.48
C ILE A 25 3.23 2.19 -17.52
N LEU A 26 2.98 3.49 -17.70
CA LEU A 26 2.03 4.25 -16.89
C LEU A 26 0.58 3.77 -17.13
N ASP A 27 0.27 3.26 -18.31
CA ASP A 27 -1.05 2.75 -18.66
C ASP A 27 -1.34 1.38 -18.03
N ALA A 28 -0.28 0.69 -17.56
CA ALA A 28 -0.39 -0.57 -16.83
C ALA A 28 -0.65 -0.38 -15.33
N VAL A 29 -0.74 0.88 -14.86
CA VAL A 29 -1.07 1.18 -13.46
C VAL A 29 -2.56 0.95 -13.23
N GLY A 30 -2.90 0.15 -12.23
CA GLY A 30 -4.27 -0.19 -11.90
C GLY A 30 -4.73 -1.54 -12.47
N HIS A 31 -6.05 -1.73 -12.52
CA HIS A 31 -6.69 -2.99 -12.94
C HIS A 31 -6.09 -4.23 -12.26
N THR A 32 -5.76 -4.10 -10.99
CA THR A 32 -5.12 -5.16 -10.19
C THR A 32 -6.10 -6.28 -9.88
N PRO A 33 -5.65 -7.56 -9.73
CA PRO A 33 -6.52 -8.68 -9.45
C PRO A 33 -7.29 -8.55 -8.13
N LEU A 34 -8.53 -9.04 -8.13
CA LEU A 34 -9.30 -9.36 -6.93
C LEU A 34 -9.37 -10.88 -6.79
N VAL A 35 -8.76 -11.44 -5.74
CA VAL A 35 -8.57 -12.89 -5.58
C VAL A 35 -9.23 -13.37 -4.30
N ALA A 36 -10.00 -14.47 -4.37
CA ALA A 36 -10.58 -15.10 -3.19
C ALA A 36 -9.48 -15.74 -2.33
N ILE A 37 -9.52 -15.47 -1.02
CA ILE A 37 -8.61 -16.04 -0.01
C ILE A 37 -9.43 -16.70 1.12
N PRO A 38 -10.20 -17.77 0.82
CA PRO A 38 -11.18 -18.33 1.74
C PRO A 38 -10.58 -18.92 3.01
N ARG A 39 -9.32 -19.40 2.96
CA ARG A 39 -8.64 -19.99 4.13
C ARG A 39 -8.19 -18.94 5.15
N MET A 40 -8.25 -17.66 4.79
CA MET A 40 -7.96 -16.54 5.71
C MET A 40 -9.21 -16.06 6.45
N SER A 41 -10.42 -16.45 6.02
CA SER A 41 -11.65 -16.12 6.74
C SER A 41 -11.88 -17.09 7.92
N PRO A 42 -12.04 -16.59 9.15
CA PRO A 42 -12.38 -17.43 10.30
C PRO A 42 -13.88 -17.81 10.34
N ASN A 43 -14.72 -17.21 9.50
CA ASN A 43 -16.12 -17.50 9.37
C ASN A 43 -16.43 -18.03 7.95
N PRO A 44 -16.84 -19.30 7.80
CA PRO A 44 -17.08 -19.90 6.48
C PRO A 44 -18.24 -19.26 5.71
N ARG A 45 -19.11 -18.49 6.35
CA ARG A 45 -20.20 -17.73 5.72
C ARG A 45 -19.76 -16.34 5.26
N VAL A 46 -18.53 -15.91 5.59
CA VAL A 46 -17.97 -14.64 5.15
C VAL A 46 -16.93 -14.88 4.07
N ARG A 47 -17.22 -14.41 2.87
CA ARG A 47 -16.29 -14.47 1.73
C ARG A 47 -15.24 -13.38 1.89
N LEU A 48 -13.98 -13.76 1.80
CA LEU A 48 -12.86 -12.83 1.89
C LEU A 48 -12.10 -12.78 0.56
N TYR A 49 -11.97 -11.57 0.00
CA TYR A 49 -11.20 -11.30 -1.21
C TYR A 49 -10.05 -10.35 -0.93
N ALA A 50 -8.95 -10.56 -1.63
CA ALA A 50 -7.77 -9.72 -1.59
C ALA A 50 -7.63 -8.91 -2.89
N LYS A 51 -7.59 -7.58 -2.82
CA LYS A 51 -7.21 -6.69 -3.92
C LYS A 51 -5.69 -6.60 -3.94
N LEU A 52 -5.05 -7.21 -4.95
CA LEU A 52 -3.60 -7.43 -5.00
C LEU A 52 -2.87 -6.27 -5.67
N GLU A 53 -2.55 -5.23 -4.93
CA GLU A 53 -1.89 -4.03 -5.46
C GLU A 53 -0.39 -4.23 -5.80
N MET A 54 0.19 -5.36 -5.42
CA MET A 54 1.54 -5.76 -5.87
C MET A 54 1.63 -6.00 -7.39
N TYR A 55 0.52 -6.09 -8.08
CA TYR A 55 0.49 -6.25 -9.55
C TYR A 55 0.61 -4.93 -10.31
N ASN A 56 0.67 -3.80 -9.63
CA ASN A 56 1.08 -2.55 -10.27
C ASN A 56 2.56 -2.63 -10.73
N PRO A 57 2.99 -1.80 -11.71
CA PRO A 57 4.32 -1.87 -12.32
C PRO A 57 5.52 -1.87 -11.35
N THR A 58 5.46 -1.08 -10.27
CA THR A 58 6.53 -1.08 -9.25
C THR A 58 6.23 -2.01 -8.07
N GLY A 59 5.14 -2.75 -8.14
CA GLY A 59 4.75 -3.73 -7.13
C GLY A 59 4.07 -3.12 -5.92
N SER A 60 3.34 -2.00 -6.06
CA SER A 60 2.57 -1.45 -4.94
C SER A 60 1.42 -0.54 -5.36
N VAL A 61 0.50 -0.34 -4.42
CA VAL A 61 -0.62 0.61 -4.48
C VAL A 61 -0.17 2.06 -4.75
N LYS A 62 1.08 2.38 -4.46
CA LYS A 62 1.62 3.74 -4.61
C LYS A 62 1.80 4.19 -6.04
N ASP A 63 1.83 3.27 -7.01
CA ASP A 63 1.87 3.62 -8.43
C ASP A 63 0.66 4.47 -8.82
N ARG A 64 -0.53 4.16 -8.26
CA ARG A 64 -1.75 4.93 -8.48
C ARG A 64 -1.63 6.35 -7.92
N ALA A 65 -1.31 6.45 -6.63
CA ALA A 65 -1.18 7.74 -5.97
C ALA A 65 -0.07 8.61 -6.61
N ALA A 66 1.10 8.02 -6.88
CA ALA A 66 2.23 8.74 -7.46
C ALA A 66 1.91 9.27 -8.87
N ARG A 67 1.20 8.51 -9.69
CA ARG A 67 0.74 8.96 -11.01
C ARG A 67 -0.13 10.21 -10.87
N TYR A 68 -1.17 10.15 -10.05
CA TYR A 68 -2.08 11.28 -9.85
C TYR A 68 -1.40 12.50 -9.21
N LEU A 69 -0.48 12.29 -8.29
CA LEU A 69 0.32 13.35 -7.68
C LEU A 69 1.15 14.10 -8.72
N VAL A 70 1.84 13.39 -9.61
CA VAL A 70 2.64 14.01 -10.67
C VAL A 70 1.75 14.70 -11.69
N GLU A 71 0.66 14.06 -12.13
CA GLU A 71 -0.31 14.64 -13.09
C GLU A 71 -1.02 15.88 -12.50
N ASP A 72 -1.23 15.93 -11.17
CA ASP A 72 -1.75 17.14 -10.51
C ASP A 72 -0.75 18.29 -10.56
N LEU A 73 0.52 18.04 -10.30
CA LEU A 73 1.57 19.05 -10.40
C LEU A 73 1.70 19.58 -11.85
N GLU A 74 1.62 18.70 -12.86
CA GLU A 74 1.63 19.07 -14.26
C GLU A 74 0.43 19.96 -14.62
N ARG A 75 -0.78 19.52 -14.26
CA ARG A 75 -2.03 20.27 -14.53
C ARG A 75 -2.04 21.64 -13.89
N ARG A 76 -1.42 21.79 -12.74
CA ARG A 76 -1.27 23.07 -12.02
C ARG A 76 -0.12 23.92 -12.55
N GLY A 77 0.65 23.44 -13.53
CA GLY A 77 1.79 24.16 -14.08
C GLY A 77 2.97 24.34 -13.12
N LEU A 78 3.07 23.46 -12.12
CA LEU A 78 4.13 23.53 -11.08
C LEU A 78 5.41 22.82 -11.50
N LEU A 79 5.36 21.95 -12.52
CA LEU A 79 6.53 21.25 -13.06
C LEU A 79 7.05 21.96 -14.31
N THR A 80 8.34 22.27 -14.29
CA THR A 80 9.10 22.79 -15.43
C THR A 80 10.22 21.80 -15.80
N PRO A 81 10.91 21.95 -16.91
CA PRO A 81 12.05 21.09 -17.27
C PRO A 81 13.17 21.04 -16.22
N ASP A 82 13.33 22.12 -15.44
CA ASP A 82 14.37 22.22 -14.40
C ASP A 82 13.88 21.73 -13.03
N SER A 83 12.59 21.41 -12.89
CA SER A 83 12.01 20.94 -11.64
C SER A 83 12.57 19.60 -11.20
N ILE A 84 12.68 19.42 -9.90
CA ILE A 84 13.04 18.17 -9.24
C ILE A 84 11.88 17.77 -8.33
N ILE A 85 11.24 16.66 -8.62
CA ILE A 85 10.19 16.12 -7.75
C ILE A 85 10.85 15.65 -6.46
N LEU A 86 10.50 16.27 -5.33
CA LEU A 86 11.05 15.95 -4.01
C LEU A 86 9.98 15.31 -3.13
N GLU A 87 10.20 14.13 -2.60
CA GLU A 87 9.23 13.47 -1.72
C GLU A 87 9.90 12.79 -0.52
N PRO A 88 9.41 13.04 0.72
CA PRO A 88 9.81 12.26 1.89
C PRO A 88 9.10 10.91 1.87
N THR A 89 9.86 9.83 1.88
CA THR A 89 9.29 8.48 1.78
C THR A 89 10.22 7.40 2.32
N SER A 90 9.64 6.38 2.93
CA SER A 90 10.37 5.18 3.36
C SER A 90 10.39 4.06 2.31
N GLY A 91 9.81 4.25 1.10
CA GLY A 91 9.93 3.20 0.09
C GLY A 91 8.98 3.29 -1.10
N ASN A 92 7.81 2.66 -1.05
CA ASN A 92 6.96 2.43 -2.23
C ASN A 92 6.60 3.70 -3.01
N THR A 93 6.28 4.80 -2.32
CA THR A 93 5.98 6.07 -3.00
C THR A 93 7.20 6.60 -3.77
N GLY A 94 8.38 6.51 -3.18
CA GLY A 94 9.62 6.93 -3.83
C GLY A 94 9.93 6.11 -5.08
N ILE A 95 9.77 4.79 -5.01
CA ILE A 95 9.97 3.90 -6.16
C ILE A 95 8.97 4.24 -7.29
N ALA A 96 7.70 4.45 -6.95
CA ALA A 96 6.68 4.82 -7.92
C ALA A 96 6.96 6.18 -8.56
N LEU A 97 7.30 7.20 -7.76
CA LEU A 97 7.68 8.53 -8.27
C LEU A 97 8.93 8.47 -9.15
N ALA A 98 9.93 7.68 -8.78
CA ALA A 98 11.14 7.49 -9.57
C ALA A 98 10.84 6.88 -10.96
N MET A 99 10.01 5.83 -11.02
CA MET A 99 9.55 5.22 -12.28
C MET A 99 8.78 6.22 -13.15
N ILE A 100 7.80 6.94 -12.56
CA ILE A 100 6.96 7.90 -13.27
C ILE A 100 7.80 9.09 -13.75
N GLY A 101 8.65 9.65 -12.88
CA GLY A 101 9.55 10.74 -13.23
C GLY A 101 10.48 10.35 -14.37
N ARG A 102 11.09 9.16 -14.30
CA ARG A 102 11.92 8.62 -15.38
C ARG A 102 11.18 8.53 -16.70
N ARG A 103 9.93 8.04 -16.68
CA ARG A 103 9.11 7.90 -17.88
C ARG A 103 8.64 9.22 -18.46
N LYS A 104 8.39 10.23 -17.61
CA LYS A 104 7.94 11.58 -18.00
C LYS A 104 9.09 12.58 -18.23
N GLY A 105 10.34 12.21 -17.93
CA GLY A 105 11.52 13.06 -18.12
C GLY A 105 11.83 14.00 -16.95
N TYR A 106 11.22 13.82 -15.79
CA TYR A 106 11.51 14.59 -14.58
C TYR A 106 12.64 14.00 -13.74
N ARG A 107 13.41 14.85 -13.12
CA ARG A 107 14.33 14.47 -12.05
C ARG A 107 13.54 14.19 -10.77
N VAL A 108 13.99 13.21 -10.00
CA VAL A 108 13.37 12.85 -8.72
C VAL A 108 14.43 12.77 -7.64
N ALA A 109 14.18 13.41 -6.50
CA ALA A 109 14.96 13.32 -5.28
C ALA A 109 14.06 12.80 -4.14
N LEU A 110 14.56 11.84 -3.39
CA LEU A 110 13.82 11.17 -2.33
C LEU A 110 14.52 11.38 -1.00
N VAL A 111 13.82 11.95 -0.02
CA VAL A 111 14.33 12.02 1.35
C VAL A 111 13.92 10.75 2.07
N MET A 112 14.90 9.91 2.40
CA MET A 112 14.67 8.58 2.97
C MET A 112 15.40 8.42 4.31
N PRO A 113 14.76 7.85 5.35
CA PRO A 113 15.47 7.40 6.53
C PRO A 113 16.62 6.45 6.16
N ASP A 114 17.78 6.61 6.78
CA ASP A 114 18.99 5.82 6.46
C ASP A 114 18.88 4.34 6.86
N ASN A 115 17.91 4.00 7.71
CA ASN A 115 17.62 2.65 8.17
C ASN A 115 16.58 1.89 7.33
N VAL A 116 16.12 2.40 6.18
CA VAL A 116 15.24 1.64 5.27
C VAL A 116 15.99 0.53 4.56
N THR A 117 15.28 -0.54 4.16
CA THR A 117 15.89 -1.70 3.50
C THR A 117 16.66 -1.30 2.23
N GLN A 118 17.76 -2.00 1.96
CA GLN A 118 18.64 -1.72 0.84
C GLN A 118 17.92 -1.88 -0.51
N GLU A 119 17.01 -2.85 -0.62
CA GLU A 119 16.25 -3.10 -1.85
C GLU A 119 15.44 -1.88 -2.29
N ARG A 120 14.81 -1.17 -1.34
CA ARG A 120 14.02 0.04 -1.66
C ARG A 120 14.90 1.15 -2.21
N ARG A 121 16.07 1.35 -1.61
CA ARG A 121 17.04 2.35 -2.06
C ARG A 121 17.57 2.00 -3.45
N GLN A 122 17.94 0.73 -3.65
CA GLN A 122 18.46 0.24 -4.92
C GLN A 122 17.46 0.38 -6.06
N VAL A 123 16.20 -0.03 -5.85
CA VAL A 123 15.18 0.07 -6.89
C VAL A 123 14.88 1.52 -7.26
N ALA A 124 14.78 2.43 -6.29
CA ALA A 124 14.59 3.86 -6.56
C ALA A 124 15.77 4.44 -7.35
N ALA A 125 17.01 4.09 -6.97
CA ALA A 125 18.22 4.54 -7.66
C ALA A 125 18.33 3.96 -9.09
N LEU A 126 17.87 2.72 -9.34
CA LEU A 126 17.83 2.14 -10.68
C LEU A 126 16.92 2.91 -11.63
N PHE A 127 15.84 3.51 -11.14
CA PHE A 127 15.01 4.45 -11.90
C PHE A 127 15.63 5.85 -12.04
N GLY A 128 16.79 6.10 -11.41
CA GLY A 128 17.53 7.36 -11.51
C GLY A 128 17.14 8.41 -10.47
N ALA A 129 16.46 8.01 -9.38
CA ALA A 129 16.21 8.92 -8.27
C ALA A 129 17.48 9.21 -7.48
N GLU A 130 17.66 10.47 -7.07
CA GLU A 130 18.63 10.88 -6.09
C GLU A 130 18.13 10.56 -4.68
N ILE A 131 18.94 9.90 -3.85
CA ILE A 131 18.58 9.58 -2.47
C ILE A 131 19.28 10.57 -1.53
N ILE A 132 18.49 11.25 -0.72
CA ILE A 132 18.94 12.16 0.33
C ILE A 132 18.63 11.51 1.67
N ASP A 133 19.65 11.19 2.45
CA ASP A 133 19.48 10.54 3.73
C ASP A 133 18.93 11.48 4.81
N SER A 134 17.99 10.96 5.61
CA SER A 134 17.56 11.58 6.87
C SER A 134 17.86 10.63 8.04
N PRO A 135 18.05 11.16 9.27
CA PRO A 135 18.34 10.31 10.42
C PRO A 135 17.24 9.28 10.68
N GLY A 136 17.59 7.99 10.65
CA GLY A 136 16.65 6.88 10.82
C GLY A 136 15.92 6.92 12.17
N ALA A 137 16.58 7.36 13.23
CA ALA A 137 15.98 7.54 14.56
C ALA A 137 14.78 8.52 14.58
N GLN A 138 14.67 9.41 13.60
CA GLN A 138 13.54 10.35 13.44
C GLN A 138 12.45 9.80 12.50
N GLY A 139 12.70 8.65 11.90
CA GLY A 139 11.76 7.97 11.00
C GLY A 139 11.21 8.87 9.89
N SER A 140 9.96 8.64 9.52
CA SER A 140 9.30 9.42 8.48
C SER A 140 9.08 10.90 8.85
N ASN A 141 8.99 11.24 10.14
CA ASN A 141 8.80 12.62 10.57
C ASN A 141 10.06 13.46 10.31
N GLY A 142 11.24 12.89 10.53
CA GLY A 142 12.51 13.51 10.18
C GLY A 142 12.66 13.73 8.67
N ALA A 143 12.30 12.74 7.88
CA ALA A 143 12.31 12.85 6.42
C ALA A 143 11.38 13.96 5.91
N ILE A 144 10.15 14.08 6.48
CA ILE A 144 9.21 15.15 6.14
C ILE A 144 9.78 16.53 6.49
N ALA A 145 10.36 16.70 7.67
CA ALA A 145 10.97 17.97 8.09
C ALA A 145 12.11 18.37 7.17
N LEU A 146 13.01 17.44 6.84
CA LEU A 146 14.13 17.69 5.94
C LEU A 146 13.66 18.04 4.52
N ALA A 147 12.68 17.31 3.98
CA ALA A 147 12.16 17.60 2.64
C ALA A 147 11.52 18.98 2.56
N LYS A 148 10.72 19.38 3.56
CA LYS A 148 10.15 20.74 3.66
C LYS A 148 11.25 21.82 3.74
N HIS A 149 12.32 21.56 4.49
CA HIS A 149 13.46 22.47 4.58
C HIS A 149 14.17 22.64 3.24
N LEU A 150 14.46 21.54 2.53
CA LEU A 150 15.09 21.59 1.21
C LEU A 150 14.23 22.32 0.18
N ALA A 151 12.93 22.03 0.15
CA ALA A 151 12.00 22.70 -0.76
C ALA A 151 11.88 24.21 -0.51
N ALA A 152 12.06 24.66 0.73
CA ALA A 152 12.08 26.09 1.06
C ALA A 152 13.37 26.80 0.62
N GLN A 153 14.48 26.08 0.45
CA GLN A 153 15.78 26.63 0.07
C GLN A 153 16.02 26.68 -1.44
N ASP A 154 15.46 25.72 -2.19
CA ASP A 154 15.66 25.62 -3.64
C ASP A 154 14.31 25.51 -4.35
N PRO A 155 13.92 26.53 -5.14
CA PRO A 155 12.64 26.57 -5.85
C PRO A 155 12.51 25.51 -6.95
N ARG A 156 13.58 24.81 -7.32
CA ARG A 156 13.50 23.68 -8.24
C ARG A 156 12.85 22.46 -7.60
N PHE A 157 12.92 22.33 -6.28
CA PHE A 157 12.25 21.25 -5.56
C PHE A 157 10.75 21.48 -5.49
N VAL A 158 9.99 20.56 -6.09
CA VAL A 158 8.54 20.56 -6.08
C VAL A 158 8.05 19.32 -5.35
N MET A 159 7.34 19.51 -4.24
CA MET A 159 6.85 18.42 -3.40
C MET A 159 5.42 18.01 -3.82
N PRO A 160 5.19 16.77 -4.29
CA PRO A 160 3.87 16.21 -4.46
C PRO A 160 3.09 16.13 -3.13
N TYR A 161 3.79 15.82 -2.05
CA TYR A 161 3.33 15.76 -0.67
C TYR A 161 2.12 14.84 -0.47
N GLN A 162 2.38 13.54 -0.53
CA GLN A 162 1.36 12.48 -0.45
C GLN A 162 0.42 12.54 0.76
N TYR A 163 0.82 13.20 1.85
CA TYR A 163 0.05 13.30 3.09
C TYR A 163 -1.01 14.42 3.10
N GLY A 164 -0.87 15.41 2.22
CA GLY A 164 -1.75 16.58 2.16
C GLY A 164 -2.37 16.84 0.80
N ASN A 165 -1.86 16.20 -0.27
CA ASN A 165 -2.38 16.44 -1.62
C ASN A 165 -3.63 15.60 -1.90
N PRO A 166 -4.79 16.23 -2.23
CA PRO A 166 -6.04 15.54 -2.54
C PRO A 166 -5.98 14.64 -3.79
N ALA A 167 -4.96 14.76 -4.64
CA ALA A 167 -4.74 13.86 -5.76
C ALA A 167 -4.46 12.42 -5.30
N ASN A 168 -3.94 12.21 -4.10
CA ASN A 168 -3.74 10.88 -3.53
C ASN A 168 -5.09 10.14 -3.32
N PRO A 169 -6.05 10.61 -2.52
CA PRO A 169 -7.35 9.94 -2.43
C PRO A 169 -8.11 9.95 -3.76
N LEU A 170 -7.96 10.97 -4.60
CA LEU A 170 -8.60 11.02 -5.92
C LEU A 170 -8.18 9.84 -6.81
N ALA A 171 -6.90 9.44 -6.79
CA ALA A 171 -6.41 8.27 -7.51
C ALA A 171 -7.21 7.00 -7.15
N HIS A 172 -7.54 6.82 -5.89
CA HIS A 172 -8.29 5.66 -5.41
C HIS A 172 -9.80 5.78 -5.63
N TYR A 173 -10.32 6.99 -5.57
CA TYR A 173 -11.72 7.27 -5.89
C TYR A 173 -12.02 6.97 -7.37
N GLU A 174 -11.14 7.39 -8.28
CA GLU A 174 -11.36 7.24 -9.72
C GLU A 174 -10.92 5.88 -10.29
N THR A 175 -10.09 5.11 -9.56
CA THR A 175 -9.58 3.84 -10.07
C THR A 175 -9.87 2.65 -9.15
N THR A 176 -9.30 2.60 -7.96
CA THR A 176 -9.38 1.44 -7.05
C THR A 176 -10.81 1.14 -6.59
N GLY A 177 -11.58 2.18 -6.24
CA GLY A 177 -12.99 2.05 -5.84
C GLY A 177 -13.87 1.48 -6.94
N PRO A 178 -13.86 2.05 -8.15
CA PRO A 178 -14.56 1.51 -9.32
C PRO A 178 -14.18 0.07 -9.66
N GLU A 179 -12.88 -0.27 -9.63
CA GLU A 179 -12.40 -1.64 -9.87
C GLU A 179 -12.97 -2.63 -8.85
N ILE A 180 -12.92 -2.29 -7.55
CA ILE A 180 -13.45 -3.14 -6.48
C ILE A 180 -14.94 -3.37 -6.67
N LEU A 181 -15.72 -2.31 -6.93
CA LEU A 181 -17.16 -2.43 -7.07
C LEU A 181 -17.56 -3.19 -8.34
N ALA A 182 -16.78 -3.05 -9.43
CA ALA A 182 -17.02 -3.80 -10.66
C ALA A 182 -16.73 -5.31 -10.52
N ASP A 183 -15.67 -5.66 -9.75
CA ASP A 183 -15.25 -7.04 -9.54
C ASP A 183 -16.03 -7.72 -8.39
N CYS A 184 -16.57 -6.94 -7.45
CA CYS A 184 -17.31 -7.41 -6.27
C CYS A 184 -18.46 -6.46 -5.93
N PRO A 185 -19.56 -6.46 -6.70
CA PRO A 185 -20.69 -5.54 -6.47
C PRO A 185 -21.42 -5.81 -5.15
N GLU A 186 -21.24 -6.98 -4.56
CA GLU A 186 -21.80 -7.38 -3.26
C GLU A 186 -20.89 -7.09 -2.06
N VAL A 187 -19.83 -6.27 -2.21
CA VAL A 187 -18.94 -5.91 -1.10
C VAL A 187 -19.72 -5.27 0.06
N ASP A 188 -19.59 -5.84 1.25
CA ASP A 188 -20.22 -5.35 2.48
C ASP A 188 -19.21 -4.62 3.38
N VAL A 189 -17.93 -5.02 3.33
CA VAL A 189 -16.86 -4.42 4.12
C VAL A 189 -15.62 -4.23 3.24
N PHE A 190 -15.05 -3.03 3.27
CA PHE A 190 -13.74 -2.74 2.72
C PHE A 190 -12.72 -2.53 3.84
N VAL A 191 -11.59 -3.23 3.77
CA VAL A 191 -10.52 -3.16 4.77
C VAL A 191 -9.22 -2.73 4.11
N ALA A 192 -8.57 -1.69 4.64
CA ALA A 192 -7.24 -1.27 4.21
C ALA A 192 -6.39 -0.75 5.37
N GLY A 193 -5.07 -0.69 5.16
CA GLY A 193 -4.13 -0.17 6.14
C GLY A 193 -4.10 1.36 6.20
N LEU A 194 -3.91 1.92 7.39
CA LEU A 194 -3.80 3.35 7.62
C LEU A 194 -2.34 3.78 7.53
N GLY A 195 -1.96 4.31 6.35
CA GLY A 195 -0.65 4.93 6.10
C GLY A 195 -0.83 6.43 5.83
N THR A 196 -0.85 6.83 4.54
CA THR A 196 -1.23 8.20 4.14
C THR A 196 -2.72 8.46 4.24
N SER A 197 -3.53 7.44 4.46
CA SER A 197 -5.00 7.39 4.38
C SER A 197 -5.61 7.53 2.98
N GLY A 198 -4.84 7.83 1.96
CA GLY A 198 -5.36 8.04 0.59
C GLY A 198 -6.27 6.92 0.08
N THR A 199 -5.85 5.66 0.27
CA THR A 199 -6.64 4.48 -0.13
C THR A 199 -7.98 4.41 0.60
N LEU A 200 -7.97 4.54 1.94
CA LEU A 200 -9.19 4.51 2.76
C LEU A 200 -10.14 5.64 2.37
N MET A 201 -9.61 6.85 2.17
CA MET A 201 -10.43 8.01 1.82
C MET A 201 -11.00 7.93 0.42
N GLY A 202 -10.20 7.53 -0.57
CA GLY A 202 -10.64 7.44 -1.96
C GLY A 202 -11.64 6.31 -2.17
N VAL A 203 -11.25 5.08 -1.82
CA VAL A 203 -12.13 3.90 -1.95
C VAL A 203 -13.36 4.04 -1.07
N GLY A 204 -13.18 4.48 0.19
CA GLY A 204 -14.26 4.61 1.14
C GLY A 204 -15.35 5.59 0.67
N ARG A 205 -14.97 6.77 0.17
CA ARG A 205 -15.92 7.72 -0.40
C ARG A 205 -16.65 7.15 -1.62
N TYR A 206 -15.89 6.56 -2.56
CA TYR A 206 -16.48 5.96 -3.76
C TYR A 206 -17.49 4.85 -3.41
N LEU A 207 -17.10 3.91 -2.55
CA LEU A 207 -17.99 2.81 -2.17
C LEU A 207 -19.23 3.30 -1.42
N ARG A 208 -19.11 4.27 -0.51
CA ARG A 208 -20.28 4.84 0.20
C ARG A 208 -21.29 5.49 -0.75
N GLU A 209 -20.81 6.13 -1.79
CA GLU A 209 -21.66 6.78 -2.80
C GLU A 209 -22.37 5.76 -3.71
N HIS A 210 -21.70 4.63 -4.04
CA HIS A 210 -22.19 3.68 -5.05
C HIS A 210 -22.69 2.35 -4.48
N ARG A 211 -22.37 2.04 -3.22
CA ARG A 211 -22.79 0.84 -2.48
C ARG A 211 -23.23 1.26 -1.06
N PRO A 212 -24.43 1.81 -0.91
CA PRO A 212 -24.94 2.22 0.41
C PRO A 212 -24.92 1.07 1.42
N GLY A 213 -24.46 1.35 2.64
CA GLY A 213 -24.34 0.36 3.71
C GLY A 213 -22.99 -0.36 3.79
N VAL A 214 -22.07 -0.14 2.83
CA VAL A 214 -20.70 -0.66 2.93
C VAL A 214 -19.99 -0.08 4.16
N ARG A 215 -19.26 -0.95 4.88
CA ARG A 215 -18.44 -0.55 6.03
C ARG A 215 -16.99 -0.35 5.60
N ILE A 216 -16.38 0.71 6.08
CA ILE A 216 -14.97 1.07 5.81
C ILE A 216 -14.16 0.88 7.09
N VAL A 217 -13.20 -0.04 7.04
CA VAL A 217 -12.44 -0.49 8.19
C VAL A 217 -10.95 -0.23 7.98
N ALA A 218 -10.31 0.39 8.97
CA ALA A 218 -8.89 0.66 8.96
C ALA A 218 -8.11 -0.34 9.83
N ALA A 219 -6.94 -0.77 9.36
CA ALA A 219 -5.92 -1.43 10.16
C ALA A 219 -4.82 -0.43 10.51
N GLU A 220 -4.48 -0.31 11.79
CA GLU A 220 -3.49 0.61 12.33
C GLU A 220 -2.54 -0.14 13.26
N PRO A 221 -1.22 0.15 13.27
CA PRO A 221 -0.31 -0.42 14.26
C PRO A 221 -0.69 -0.03 15.69
N LEU A 222 -0.40 -0.90 16.65
CA LEU A 222 -0.42 -0.50 18.06
C LEU A 222 0.52 0.69 18.29
N PRO A 223 0.18 1.61 19.20
CA PRO A 223 1.07 2.70 19.59
C PRO A 223 2.44 2.18 20.03
N GLY A 224 3.52 2.77 19.50
CA GLY A 224 4.88 2.34 19.76
C GLY A 224 5.36 1.16 18.92
N GLU A 225 4.48 0.52 18.14
CA GLU A 225 4.86 -0.53 17.20
C GLU A 225 4.92 -0.03 15.75
N ASN A 226 5.84 -0.61 14.98
CA ASN A 226 6.06 -0.19 13.62
C ASN A 226 5.71 -1.33 12.63
N VAL A 227 4.54 -1.24 11.99
CA VAL A 227 4.21 -2.07 10.84
C VAL A 227 4.52 -1.31 9.58
N GLN A 228 5.50 -1.80 8.81
CA GLN A 228 5.98 -1.11 7.62
C GLN A 228 4.86 -0.73 6.65
N GLY A 229 4.82 0.55 6.26
CA GLY A 229 3.83 1.10 5.34
C GLY A 229 2.56 1.61 6.03
N LEU A 230 2.41 1.36 7.32
CA LEU A 230 1.33 1.89 8.15
C LEU A 230 1.84 2.97 9.11
N ARG A 231 0.92 3.68 9.75
CA ARG A 231 1.18 4.69 10.77
C ARG A 231 0.16 4.58 11.89
N SER A 232 0.62 4.80 13.11
CA SER A 232 -0.26 5.07 14.24
C SER A 232 -0.60 6.57 14.27
N LEU A 233 -1.88 6.88 14.42
CA LEU A 233 -2.35 8.27 14.59
C LEU A 233 -1.92 8.86 15.93
N GLU A 234 -1.56 8.01 16.90
CA GLU A 234 -1.14 8.42 18.25
C GLU A 234 0.33 8.88 18.29
N GLU A 235 1.10 8.67 17.22
CA GLU A 235 2.50 9.12 17.11
C GLU A 235 2.67 10.60 16.73
N GLY A 236 1.61 11.40 16.83
CA GLY A 236 1.65 12.86 16.69
C GLY A 236 1.63 13.39 15.25
N PHE A 237 1.52 12.52 14.23
CA PHE A 237 1.34 12.95 12.85
C PHE A 237 0.05 12.37 12.27
N VAL A 238 -0.90 13.24 11.98
CA VAL A 238 -2.15 12.91 11.29
C VAL A 238 -2.07 13.44 9.85
N PRO A 239 -2.25 12.57 8.82
CA PRO A 239 -2.30 13.03 7.44
C PRO A 239 -3.41 14.06 7.22
N GLU A 240 -3.11 15.16 6.54
CA GLU A 240 -4.07 16.25 6.27
C GLU A 240 -5.28 15.80 5.42
N ILE A 241 -5.07 14.74 4.61
CA ILE A 241 -6.14 14.15 3.77
C ILE A 241 -7.06 13.19 4.53
N LEU A 242 -6.76 12.85 5.79
CA LEU A 242 -7.58 11.96 6.60
C LEU A 242 -8.87 12.65 7.04
N ASP A 243 -9.98 12.03 6.71
CA ASP A 243 -11.30 12.35 7.22
C ASP A 243 -11.82 11.15 8.03
N PRO A 244 -11.75 11.21 9.39
CA PRO A 244 -12.15 10.08 10.21
C PRO A 244 -13.63 9.68 10.06
N SER A 245 -14.49 10.58 9.56
CA SER A 245 -15.91 10.29 9.34
C SER A 245 -16.17 9.26 8.23
N VAL A 246 -15.17 9.02 7.40
CA VAL A 246 -15.20 7.96 6.37
C VAL A 246 -15.01 6.56 6.97
N LEU A 247 -14.49 6.44 8.19
CA LEU A 247 -14.19 5.17 8.84
C LEU A 247 -15.34 4.72 9.75
N ASP A 248 -15.75 3.46 9.64
CA ASP A 248 -16.73 2.85 10.55
C ASP A 248 -16.06 2.13 11.70
N ALA A 249 -14.85 1.65 11.50
CA ALA A 249 -14.05 0.99 12.53
C ALA A 249 -12.54 1.12 12.26
N LYS A 250 -11.78 1.05 13.34
CA LYS A 250 -10.32 0.98 13.32
C LYS A 250 -9.87 -0.17 14.25
N TYR A 251 -9.06 -1.07 13.72
CA TYR A 251 -8.46 -2.16 14.49
C TYR A 251 -6.98 -1.88 14.71
N LEU A 252 -6.58 -1.85 15.98
CA LEU A 252 -5.17 -1.82 16.35
C LEU A 252 -4.60 -3.22 16.23
N VAL A 253 -3.46 -3.36 15.55
CA VAL A 253 -2.83 -4.63 15.23
C VAL A 253 -1.37 -4.59 15.67
N SER A 254 -0.93 -5.61 16.41
CA SER A 254 0.47 -5.75 16.79
C SER A 254 1.32 -6.21 15.61
N ASN A 255 2.60 -5.93 15.68
CA ASN A 255 3.57 -6.39 14.69
C ASN A 255 3.60 -7.93 14.60
N ARG A 256 3.56 -8.61 15.75
CA ARG A 256 3.48 -10.07 15.85
C ARG A 256 2.27 -10.64 15.12
N GLU A 257 1.08 -10.08 15.35
CA GLU A 257 -0.14 -10.50 14.65
C GLU A 257 -0.05 -10.27 13.15
N ALA A 258 0.50 -9.13 12.73
CA ALA A 258 0.68 -8.81 11.32
C ALA A 258 1.61 -9.80 10.62
N VAL A 259 2.78 -10.11 11.21
CA VAL A 259 3.74 -11.07 10.65
C VAL A 259 3.17 -12.49 10.63
N ALA A 260 2.48 -12.92 11.69
CA ALA A 260 1.84 -14.24 11.73
C ALA A 260 0.78 -14.39 10.62
N ALA A 261 -0.11 -13.39 10.47
CA ALA A 261 -1.13 -13.41 9.42
C ALA A 261 -0.53 -13.36 8.00
N LEU A 262 0.56 -12.63 7.83
CA LEU A 262 1.29 -12.58 6.56
C LEU A 262 1.88 -13.94 6.19
N ARG A 263 2.52 -14.65 7.13
CA ARG A 263 3.05 -15.99 6.91
C ARG A 263 1.94 -17.00 6.61
N ASP A 264 0.82 -16.91 7.32
CA ASP A 264 -0.37 -17.70 7.05
C ASP A 264 -0.90 -17.48 5.62
N LEU A 265 -0.93 -16.24 5.14
CA LEU A 265 -1.33 -15.90 3.78
C LEU A 265 -0.45 -16.60 2.74
N VAL A 266 0.88 -16.53 2.91
CA VAL A 266 1.82 -17.21 2.01
C VAL A 266 1.60 -18.72 2.05
N PHE A 267 1.49 -19.29 3.22
CA PHE A 267 1.40 -20.74 3.41
C PHE A 267 0.04 -21.32 2.93
N ARG A 268 -1.05 -20.61 3.23
CA ARG A 268 -2.40 -21.13 2.95
C ARG A 268 -2.92 -20.79 1.57
N GLU A 269 -2.60 -19.58 1.08
CA GLU A 269 -3.18 -19.05 -0.16
C GLU A 269 -2.14 -18.82 -1.27
N GLY A 270 -0.85 -18.98 -0.99
CA GLY A 270 0.23 -18.77 -1.96
C GLY A 270 0.42 -17.31 -2.37
N VAL A 271 -0.09 -16.35 -1.61
CA VAL A 271 0.03 -14.91 -1.90
C VAL A 271 1.23 -14.34 -1.16
N PHE A 272 2.25 -13.90 -1.90
CA PHE A 272 3.47 -13.34 -1.33
C PHE A 272 3.37 -11.81 -1.25
N ALA A 273 3.03 -11.30 -0.07
CA ALA A 273 2.70 -9.91 0.20
C ALA A 273 3.65 -9.26 1.23
N GLY A 274 3.58 -7.93 1.39
CA GLY A 274 4.38 -7.18 2.37
C GLY A 274 3.77 -7.13 3.77
N PRO A 275 4.51 -6.65 4.80
CA PRO A 275 4.10 -6.70 6.21
C PRO A 275 2.75 -6.02 6.51
N SER A 276 2.47 -4.88 5.90
CA SER A 276 1.20 -4.18 6.10
C SER A 276 -0.03 -4.99 5.64
N CYS A 277 0.17 -5.95 4.72
CA CYS A 277 -0.89 -6.85 4.30
C CYS A 277 -1.36 -7.75 5.44
N GLY A 278 -0.43 -8.21 6.30
CA GLY A 278 -0.77 -8.99 7.48
C GLY A 278 -1.66 -8.23 8.45
N ALA A 279 -1.37 -6.96 8.72
CA ALA A 279 -2.24 -6.13 9.56
C ALA A 279 -3.64 -5.95 8.97
N VAL A 280 -3.75 -5.75 7.66
CA VAL A 280 -5.04 -5.69 6.95
C VAL A 280 -5.81 -7.00 7.11
N LEU A 281 -5.14 -8.15 7.01
CA LEU A 281 -5.76 -9.46 7.17
C LEU A 281 -6.23 -9.72 8.61
N VAL A 282 -5.48 -9.29 9.63
CA VAL A 282 -5.91 -9.35 11.02
C VAL A 282 -7.19 -8.53 11.23
N ALA A 283 -7.25 -7.31 10.71
CA ALA A 283 -8.45 -6.47 10.79
C ALA A 283 -9.64 -7.12 10.05
N ALA A 284 -9.42 -7.66 8.85
CA ALA A 284 -10.44 -8.36 8.07
C ALA A 284 -10.96 -9.61 8.81
N ALA A 285 -10.08 -10.40 9.42
CA ALA A 285 -10.46 -11.56 10.20
C ALA A 285 -11.26 -11.20 11.46
N ARG A 286 -10.91 -10.10 12.12
CA ARG A 286 -11.67 -9.59 13.27
C ARG A 286 -13.06 -9.11 12.87
N GLU A 287 -13.19 -8.44 11.73
CA GLU A 287 -14.49 -8.04 11.18
C GLU A 287 -15.32 -9.27 10.77
N ALA A 288 -14.72 -10.25 10.10
CA ALA A 288 -15.39 -11.49 9.70
C ALA A 288 -15.98 -12.28 10.88
N ARG A 289 -15.33 -12.26 12.07
CA ARG A 289 -15.87 -12.89 13.29
C ARG A 289 -17.12 -12.20 13.83
N ARG A 290 -17.36 -10.94 13.48
CA ARG A 290 -18.49 -10.12 13.92
C ARG A 290 -19.68 -10.19 12.96
N MET A 291 -19.45 -10.67 11.75
CA MET A 291 -20.47 -10.80 10.71
C MET A 291 -21.14 -12.18 10.81
N ASP A 292 -22.46 -12.24 10.58
CA ASP A 292 -23.15 -13.50 10.40
C ASP A 292 -22.82 -14.13 9.04
N GLU A 293 -22.86 -13.32 8.00
CA GLU A 293 -22.48 -13.66 6.62
C GLU A 293 -22.12 -12.37 5.85
N GLY A 294 -21.54 -12.50 4.66
CA GLY A 294 -21.26 -11.36 3.78
C GLY A 294 -19.95 -11.45 3.04
N THR A 295 -19.51 -10.32 2.49
CA THR A 295 -18.33 -10.23 1.64
C THR A 295 -17.40 -9.12 2.09
N ILE A 296 -16.16 -9.46 2.36
CA ILE A 296 -15.08 -8.53 2.73
C ILE A 296 -14.08 -8.43 1.58
N VAL A 297 -13.71 -7.21 1.22
CA VAL A 297 -12.56 -6.93 0.34
C VAL A 297 -11.44 -6.32 1.16
N ALA A 298 -10.30 -7.00 1.24
CA ALA A 298 -9.08 -6.57 1.89
C ALA A 298 -8.08 -6.08 0.85
N LEU A 299 -7.61 -4.83 0.94
CA LEU A 299 -6.60 -4.32 0.01
C LEU A 299 -5.21 -4.65 0.53
N LEU A 300 -4.46 -5.45 -0.24
CA LEU A 300 -3.07 -5.83 0.03
C LEU A 300 -2.14 -4.90 -0.76
N PRO A 301 -1.48 -3.93 -0.09
CA PRO A 301 -0.88 -2.79 -0.77
C PRO A 301 0.40 -3.08 -1.55
N ASP A 302 1.16 -4.13 -1.21
CA ASP A 302 2.41 -4.44 -1.92
C ASP A 302 2.85 -5.90 -1.77
N GLY A 303 3.90 -6.27 -2.55
CA GLY A 303 4.50 -7.59 -2.53
C GLY A 303 5.63 -7.74 -1.51
N GLY A 304 5.94 -9.01 -1.15
CA GLY A 304 6.94 -9.37 -0.15
C GLY A 304 8.40 -9.18 -0.57
N TRP A 305 8.69 -9.03 -1.86
CA TRP A 305 10.06 -8.99 -2.39
C TRP A 305 10.97 -7.92 -1.78
N LYS A 306 10.40 -6.79 -1.37
CA LYS A 306 11.11 -5.64 -0.79
C LYS A 306 11.45 -5.82 0.70
N TYR A 307 11.12 -6.97 1.29
CA TYR A 307 11.22 -7.25 2.72
C TYR A 307 12.00 -8.54 3.04
N LEU A 308 12.63 -9.16 2.04
CA LEU A 308 13.37 -10.40 2.22
C LEU A 308 14.56 -10.21 3.16
N SER A 309 15.34 -9.13 2.98
CA SER A 309 16.50 -8.83 3.82
C SER A 309 16.13 -8.49 5.28
N ALA A 310 14.87 -8.11 5.53
CA ALA A 310 14.38 -7.83 6.87
C ALA A 310 14.08 -9.08 7.71
N GLY A 311 14.19 -10.28 7.14
CA GLY A 311 13.92 -11.54 7.85
C GLY A 311 12.46 -11.77 8.26
N THR A 312 11.53 -10.97 7.75
CA THR A 312 10.10 -11.02 8.11
C THR A 312 9.47 -12.40 7.95
N PHE A 313 9.96 -13.20 6.99
CA PHE A 313 9.39 -14.50 6.65
C PHE A 313 10.04 -15.68 7.36
N GLU A 314 11.27 -15.53 7.88
CA GLU A 314 12.12 -16.63 8.33
C GLU A 314 12.38 -16.59 9.85
N ARG A 315 12.49 -15.41 10.45
CA ARG A 315 12.87 -15.25 11.85
C ARG A 315 11.78 -15.76 12.81
N ASP A 316 12.19 -16.22 13.96
CA ASP A 316 11.28 -16.57 15.04
C ASP A 316 10.47 -15.34 15.51
N LEU A 317 9.19 -15.54 15.81
CA LEU A 317 8.31 -14.43 16.20
C LEU A 317 8.63 -13.90 17.61
N ASP A 318 9.09 -14.77 18.51
CA ASP A 318 9.43 -14.39 19.88
C ASP A 318 10.74 -13.58 19.86
N GLU A 319 11.75 -14.02 19.07
CA GLU A 319 12.97 -13.24 18.84
C GLU A 319 12.70 -11.87 18.22
N MET A 320 11.75 -11.79 17.27
CA MET A 320 11.36 -10.51 16.66
C MET A 320 10.72 -9.56 17.67
N GLU A 321 9.95 -10.08 18.62
CA GLU A 321 9.29 -9.29 19.67
C GLU A 321 10.30 -8.78 20.70
N GLU A 322 11.23 -9.64 21.16
CA GLU A 322 12.32 -9.28 22.07
C GLU A 322 13.20 -8.16 21.51
N ASP A 323 13.53 -8.21 20.21
CA ASP A 323 14.33 -7.19 19.56
C ASP A 323 13.60 -5.84 19.46
N LEU A 324 12.29 -5.85 19.21
CA LEU A 324 11.48 -4.62 19.21
C LEU A 324 11.40 -3.99 20.60
N GLU A 325 11.22 -4.78 21.65
CA GLU A 325 11.27 -4.32 23.03
C GLU A 325 12.67 -3.78 23.40
N GLY A 326 13.73 -4.37 22.86
CA GLY A 326 15.11 -3.90 22.96
C GLY A 326 15.44 -2.65 22.13
N GLY A 327 14.48 -2.10 21.39
CA GLY A 327 14.67 -0.92 20.54
C GLY A 327 15.38 -1.21 19.21
N VAL A 328 15.49 -2.47 18.81
CA VAL A 328 16.04 -2.89 17.53
C VAL A 328 14.92 -2.87 16.48
N SER A 329 15.03 -1.98 15.51
CA SER A 329 14.09 -1.89 14.38
C SER A 329 14.66 -2.66 13.20
N TRP A 330 13.87 -3.58 12.63
CA TRP A 330 14.26 -4.49 11.55
C TRP A 330 14.14 -3.91 10.15
N TRP A 331 13.66 -2.72 10.04
CA TRP A 331 13.28 -2.08 8.77
C TRP A 331 13.84 -0.70 8.59
#